data_af8cfa08eec02bc98406b0fb77cd66fd
#
_entry.id   af8cfa08eec02bc98406b0fb77cd66fd
#
_cell.length_a   1.000
_cell.length_b   1.000
_cell.length_c   1.000
_cell.angle_alpha   90.00
_cell.angle_beta   90.00
_cell.angle_gamma   90.00
#
_symmetry.space_group_name_H-M   'P 1'
#
loop_
_entity.id
_entity.type
_entity.pdbx_description
1 polymer ?
#
loop_
_entity_poly.entity_id
_entity_poly.type
_entity_poly.pdbx_seq_one_letter_code
_entity_poly.pdbx_strand_id
1 'polypeptide(L)'
;MLGALVPALPAFADTAPGAPFVPTPLPVVERMLELARVSPGDVVYDLGSGDGRVVITAAQRYGARGVGVELNPVWVRDARRFAELLGVTDKVTFRIEDLFTTDFRDATVVTLYLYPAMNRKLAPRLLTELKPGARIVSHEYGIGDWPPDHTEEMVVNGERHRINVWTVPPPGDPRPK
;
A
#
# COMPACT_ATOMS: atom_id res chain seq x y z
N MET A 1 -24.76 -18.73 4.19
CA MET A 1 -23.68 -17.71 4.04
C MET A 1 -22.99 -17.57 5.39
N LEU A 2 -21.86 -18.25 5.59
CA LEU A 2 -21.04 -18.05 6.77
C LEU A 2 -20.10 -16.88 6.49
N GLY A 3 -20.38 -15.72 7.10
CA GLY A 3 -19.43 -14.61 7.15
C GLY A 3 -18.23 -15.04 7.99
N ALA A 4 -17.08 -15.17 7.36
CA ALA A 4 -15.82 -15.40 8.07
C ALA A 4 -15.56 -14.17 8.96
N LEU A 5 -15.64 -14.37 10.28
CA LEU A 5 -15.25 -13.38 11.28
C LEU A 5 -13.75 -13.18 11.17
N VAL A 6 -13.31 -12.08 10.58
CA VAL A 6 -11.88 -11.70 10.58
C VAL A 6 -11.56 -11.29 12.02
N PRO A 7 -10.62 -11.98 12.69
CA PRO A 7 -10.25 -11.59 14.05
C PRO A 7 -9.66 -10.18 14.05
N ALA A 8 -10.08 -9.35 15.02
CA ALA A 8 -9.50 -8.04 15.24
C ALA A 8 -8.02 -8.19 15.54
N LEU A 9 -7.17 -7.46 14.83
CA LEU A 9 -5.74 -7.44 15.08
C LEU A 9 -5.46 -6.82 16.45
N PRO A 10 -4.59 -7.40 17.27
CA PRO A 10 -4.24 -6.82 18.57
C PRO A 10 -3.52 -5.49 18.39
N ALA A 11 -3.83 -4.51 19.25
CA ALA A 11 -3.11 -3.24 19.31
C ALA A 11 -1.70 -3.50 19.88
N PHE A 12 -0.65 -3.21 19.11
CA PHE A 12 0.73 -3.31 19.54
C PHE A 12 1.27 -1.96 19.99
N ALA A 13 2.01 -1.94 21.11
CA ALA A 13 2.66 -0.75 21.63
C ALA A 13 3.86 -0.36 20.76
N ASP A 14 3.87 0.90 20.34
CA ASP A 14 4.95 1.52 19.56
C ASP A 14 6.18 1.75 20.47
N THR A 15 7.26 1.02 20.26
CA THR A 15 8.53 1.17 21.00
C THR A 15 9.76 1.35 20.10
N ALA A 16 9.58 1.55 18.79
CA ALA A 16 10.69 1.73 17.84
C ALA A 16 10.93 3.20 17.49
N PRO A 17 12.20 3.64 17.27
CA PRO A 17 12.50 4.96 16.76
C PRO A 17 12.07 5.10 15.30
N GLY A 18 11.08 5.92 15.04
CA GLY A 18 10.52 6.18 13.71
C GLY A 18 9.23 6.97 13.79
N ALA A 19 8.62 7.26 12.66
CA ALA A 19 7.29 7.83 12.62
C ALA A 19 6.29 6.87 13.31
N PRO A 20 5.31 7.39 14.08
CA PRO A 20 4.32 6.54 14.73
C PRO A 20 3.58 5.71 13.68
N PHE A 21 3.42 4.43 13.94
CA PHE A 21 2.64 3.54 13.09
C PHE A 21 1.15 3.87 13.24
N VAL A 22 0.55 4.39 12.20
CA VAL A 22 -0.90 4.63 12.10
C VAL A 22 -1.45 3.69 11.04
N PRO A 23 -2.17 2.64 11.44
CA PRO A 23 -2.67 1.65 10.49
C PRO A 23 -3.86 2.19 9.68
N THR A 24 -3.83 2.02 8.36
CA THR A 24 -5.01 2.27 7.51
C THR A 24 -6.15 1.34 7.93
N PRO A 25 -7.37 1.83 8.21
CA PRO A 25 -8.52 0.97 8.54
C PRO A 25 -8.80 -0.04 7.42
N LEU A 26 -9.18 -1.28 7.77
CA LEU A 26 -9.43 -2.34 6.77
C LEU A 26 -10.46 -1.95 5.70
N PRO A 27 -11.60 -1.28 6.01
CA PRO A 27 -12.50 -0.83 4.95
C PRO A 27 -11.87 0.14 3.96
N VAL A 28 -10.91 0.98 4.42
CA VAL A 28 -10.15 1.88 3.56
C VAL A 28 -9.16 1.09 2.69
N VAL A 29 -8.45 0.10 3.27
CA VAL A 29 -7.57 -0.81 2.51
C VAL A 29 -8.32 -1.50 1.40
N GLU A 30 -9.49 -2.07 1.71
CA GLU A 30 -10.33 -2.74 0.73
C GLU A 30 -10.71 -1.79 -0.41
N ARG A 31 -11.14 -0.57 -0.05
CA ARG A 31 -11.52 0.43 -1.05
C ARG A 31 -10.33 0.89 -1.90
N MET A 32 -9.15 1.05 -1.32
CA MET A 32 -7.92 1.34 -2.06
C MET A 32 -7.63 0.28 -3.13
N LEU A 33 -7.72 -1.00 -2.76
CA LEU A 33 -7.46 -2.13 -3.67
C LEU A 33 -8.55 -2.25 -4.77
N GLU A 34 -9.81 -1.97 -4.45
CA GLU A 34 -10.91 -1.89 -5.42
C GLU A 34 -10.69 -0.77 -6.45
N LEU A 35 -10.35 0.45 -5.99
CA LEU A 35 -10.09 1.59 -6.85
C LEU A 35 -8.88 1.35 -7.76
N ALA A 36 -7.85 0.64 -7.25
CA ALA A 36 -6.73 0.16 -8.05
C ALA A 36 -7.11 -0.98 -9.00
N ARG A 37 -8.31 -1.54 -8.92
CA ARG A 37 -8.77 -2.69 -9.69
C ARG A 37 -7.80 -3.86 -9.58
N VAL A 38 -7.38 -4.17 -8.36
CA VAL A 38 -6.43 -5.26 -8.09
C VAL A 38 -7.03 -6.59 -8.53
N SER A 39 -6.22 -7.41 -9.17
CA SER A 39 -6.58 -8.71 -9.75
C SER A 39 -5.49 -9.76 -9.49
N PRO A 40 -5.73 -11.05 -9.75
CA PRO A 40 -4.73 -12.10 -9.51
C PRO A 40 -3.43 -11.95 -10.31
N GLY A 41 -3.44 -11.18 -11.42
CA GLY A 41 -2.25 -10.89 -12.22
C GLY A 41 -1.36 -9.77 -11.66
N ASP A 42 -1.80 -9.08 -10.61
CA ASP A 42 -1.10 -7.93 -10.08
C ASP A 42 0.01 -8.29 -9.08
N VAL A 43 0.98 -7.37 -9.02
CA VAL A 43 2.02 -7.31 -8.00
C VAL A 43 1.84 -6.00 -7.24
N VAL A 44 1.35 -6.10 -6.01
CA VAL A 44 1.07 -4.96 -5.14
C VAL A 44 2.27 -4.70 -4.25
N TYR A 45 2.89 -3.54 -4.37
CA TYR A 45 3.92 -3.06 -3.45
C TYR A 45 3.31 -2.08 -2.46
N ASP A 46 3.52 -2.32 -1.15
CA ASP A 46 3.14 -1.40 -0.09
C ASP A 46 4.40 -0.80 0.52
N LEU A 47 4.63 0.49 0.27
CA LEU A 47 5.84 1.19 0.70
C LEU A 47 5.62 1.83 2.08
N GLY A 48 6.22 1.26 3.10
CA GLY A 48 5.91 1.53 4.50
C GLY A 48 4.80 0.61 5.00
N SER A 49 4.97 -0.70 4.79
CA SER A 49 3.88 -1.68 4.92
C SER A 49 3.42 -1.96 6.35
N GLY A 50 4.17 -1.53 7.37
CA GLY A 50 3.81 -1.77 8.75
C GLY A 50 3.51 -3.25 9.03
N ASP A 51 2.31 -3.54 9.52
CA ASP A 51 1.82 -4.88 9.82
C ASP A 51 1.43 -5.73 8.59
N GLY A 52 1.61 -5.19 7.38
CA GLY A 52 1.39 -5.91 6.13
C GLY A 52 -0.07 -6.02 5.68
N ARG A 53 -1.00 -5.36 6.37
CA ARG A 53 -2.45 -5.50 6.13
C ARG A 53 -2.87 -5.28 4.68
N VAL A 54 -2.23 -4.35 3.96
CA VAL A 54 -2.58 -4.04 2.57
C VAL A 54 -2.24 -5.22 1.66
N VAL A 55 -0.99 -5.68 1.67
CA VAL A 55 -0.55 -6.78 0.80
C VAL A 55 -1.18 -8.11 1.19
N ILE A 56 -1.44 -8.34 2.47
CA ILE A 56 -2.17 -9.52 2.95
C ILE A 56 -3.61 -9.50 2.42
N THR A 57 -4.30 -8.36 2.51
CA THR A 57 -5.66 -8.21 1.96
C THR A 57 -5.67 -8.39 0.44
N ALA A 58 -4.68 -7.84 -0.27
CA ALA A 58 -4.54 -8.03 -1.71
C ALA A 58 -4.40 -9.52 -2.09
N ALA A 59 -3.60 -10.27 -1.33
CA ALA A 59 -3.43 -11.70 -1.55
C ALA A 59 -4.71 -12.51 -1.23
N GLN A 60 -5.35 -12.25 -0.09
CA GLN A 60 -6.53 -12.99 0.35
C GLN A 60 -7.76 -12.76 -0.53
N ARG A 61 -8.06 -11.48 -0.83
CA ARG A 61 -9.32 -11.13 -1.49
C ARG A 61 -9.23 -11.12 -3.00
N TYR A 62 -8.06 -10.77 -3.53
CA TYR A 62 -7.88 -10.58 -4.97
C TYR A 62 -6.93 -11.61 -5.60
N GLY A 63 -6.29 -12.46 -4.79
CA GLY A 63 -5.35 -13.45 -5.30
C GLY A 63 -4.04 -12.85 -5.85
N ALA A 64 -3.81 -11.56 -5.65
CA ALA A 64 -2.62 -10.85 -6.11
C ALA A 64 -1.37 -11.27 -5.35
N ARG A 65 -0.19 -11.04 -5.95
CA ARG A 65 1.07 -11.10 -5.22
C ARG A 65 1.29 -9.79 -4.47
N GLY A 66 1.89 -9.86 -3.28
CA GLY A 66 2.16 -8.71 -2.45
C GLY A 66 3.61 -8.63 -2.00
N VAL A 67 4.17 -7.42 -1.99
CA VAL A 67 5.50 -7.11 -1.44
C VAL A 67 5.35 -5.95 -0.46
N GLY A 68 5.53 -6.23 0.82
CA GLY A 68 5.57 -5.21 1.86
C GLY A 68 7.01 -4.76 2.09
N VAL A 69 7.26 -3.46 2.01
CA VAL A 69 8.55 -2.84 2.28
C VAL A 69 8.45 -2.03 3.56
N GLU A 70 9.21 -2.41 4.58
CA GLU A 70 9.16 -1.80 5.90
C GLU A 70 10.57 -1.79 6.50
N LEU A 71 10.95 -0.66 7.10
CA LEU A 71 12.29 -0.52 7.70
C LEU A 71 12.39 -1.14 9.09
N ASN A 72 11.29 -1.17 9.83
CA ASN A 72 11.25 -1.68 11.19
C ASN A 72 11.11 -3.22 11.20
N PRO A 73 12.14 -3.96 11.69
CA PRO A 73 12.12 -5.42 11.70
C PRO A 73 11.02 -6.02 12.58
N VAL A 74 10.53 -5.27 13.57
CA VAL A 74 9.43 -5.73 14.45
C VAL A 74 8.14 -5.84 13.64
N TRP A 75 7.81 -4.81 12.86
CA TRP A 75 6.63 -4.84 11.99
C TRP A 75 6.74 -5.93 10.92
N VAL A 76 7.91 -6.10 10.31
CA VAL A 76 8.13 -7.17 9.32
C VAL A 76 7.94 -8.55 9.92
N ARG A 77 8.43 -8.79 11.15
CA ARG A 77 8.21 -10.05 11.86
C ARG A 77 6.72 -10.30 12.08
N ASP A 78 6.00 -9.28 12.55
CA ASP A 78 4.58 -9.39 12.87
C ASP A 78 3.73 -9.57 11.58
N ALA A 79 4.08 -8.86 10.51
CA ALA A 79 3.46 -9.04 9.19
C ALA A 79 3.64 -10.47 8.64
N ARG A 80 4.83 -11.05 8.77
CA ARG A 80 5.09 -12.46 8.40
C ARG A 80 4.23 -13.43 9.19
N ARG A 81 4.11 -13.21 10.51
CA ARG A 81 3.25 -14.02 11.37
C ARG A 81 1.77 -13.92 10.97
N PHE A 82 1.29 -12.73 10.62
CA PHE A 82 -0.08 -12.57 10.12
C PHE A 82 -0.29 -13.28 8.79
N ALA A 83 0.66 -13.19 7.86
CA ALA A 83 0.59 -13.92 6.60
C ALA A 83 0.53 -15.45 6.80
N GLU A 84 1.27 -15.98 7.77
CA GLU A 84 1.21 -17.39 8.17
C GLU A 84 -0.18 -17.76 8.72
N LEU A 85 -0.70 -17.00 9.69
CA LEU A 85 -2.01 -17.22 10.29
C LEU A 85 -3.14 -17.18 9.27
N LEU A 86 -2.99 -16.37 8.23
CA LEU A 86 -4.00 -16.16 7.19
C LEU A 86 -3.76 -17.00 5.93
N GLY A 87 -2.71 -17.85 5.91
CA GLY A 87 -2.44 -18.82 4.85
C GLY A 87 -2.09 -18.21 3.50
N VAL A 88 -1.37 -17.07 3.48
CA VAL A 88 -1.00 -16.34 2.24
C VAL A 88 0.51 -16.19 2.04
N THR A 89 1.32 -16.97 2.73
CA THR A 89 2.79 -16.90 2.68
C THR A 89 3.38 -17.23 1.30
N ASP A 90 2.66 -17.95 0.49
CA ASP A 90 3.02 -18.25 -0.90
C ASP A 90 2.83 -17.06 -1.86
N LYS A 91 2.06 -16.05 -1.44
CA LYS A 91 1.71 -14.87 -2.25
C LYS A 91 2.33 -13.57 -1.76
N VAL A 92 2.75 -13.49 -0.49
CA VAL A 92 3.27 -12.25 0.08
C VAL A 92 4.72 -12.40 0.53
N THR A 93 5.49 -11.34 0.32
CA THR A 93 6.87 -11.21 0.78
C THR A 93 7.03 -9.91 1.56
N PHE A 94 7.79 -9.95 2.68
CA PHE A 94 8.11 -8.76 3.46
C PHE A 94 9.61 -8.55 3.49
N ARG A 95 10.06 -7.34 3.10
CA ARG A 95 11.45 -6.92 3.00
C ARG A 95 11.77 -5.87 4.06
N ILE A 96 12.90 -6.06 4.78
CA ILE A 96 13.44 -5.03 5.68
C ILE A 96 14.34 -4.16 4.83
N GLU A 97 13.75 -3.13 4.21
CA GLU A 97 14.44 -2.25 3.26
C GLU A 97 13.95 -0.81 3.41
N ASP A 98 14.82 0.14 3.03
CA ASP A 98 14.43 1.53 2.87
C ASP A 98 13.62 1.69 1.57
N LEU A 99 12.37 2.15 1.70
CA LEU A 99 11.46 2.39 0.58
C LEU A 99 12.01 3.38 -0.48
N PHE A 100 12.98 4.22 -0.10
CA PHE A 100 13.63 5.14 -1.03
C PHE A 100 14.70 4.48 -1.90
N THR A 101 15.15 3.27 -1.56
CA THR A 101 16.19 2.54 -2.30
C THR A 101 15.73 1.17 -2.81
N THR A 102 14.60 0.67 -2.31
CA THR A 102 14.03 -0.62 -2.75
C THR A 102 13.71 -0.62 -4.25
N ASP A 103 13.87 -1.77 -4.89
CA ASP A 103 13.46 -1.98 -6.27
C ASP A 103 11.99 -2.41 -6.33
N PHE A 104 11.16 -1.58 -6.97
CA PHE A 104 9.73 -1.82 -7.19
C PHE A 104 9.33 -1.78 -8.68
N ARG A 105 10.27 -1.94 -9.61
CA ARG A 105 10.03 -1.84 -11.07
C ARG A 105 9.09 -2.91 -11.62
N ASP A 106 8.88 -4.00 -10.91
CA ASP A 106 7.93 -5.06 -11.25
C ASP A 106 6.52 -4.82 -10.66
N ALA A 107 6.35 -3.76 -9.84
CA ALA A 107 5.05 -3.41 -9.31
C ALA A 107 4.05 -3.05 -10.43
N THR A 108 2.83 -3.56 -10.32
CA THR A 108 1.68 -3.13 -11.11
C THR A 108 0.76 -2.22 -10.32
N VAL A 109 0.83 -2.30 -9.00
CA VAL A 109 0.15 -1.42 -8.05
C VAL A 109 1.14 -1.04 -6.95
N VAL A 110 1.17 0.25 -6.60
CA VAL A 110 1.90 0.75 -5.42
C VAL A 110 0.90 1.41 -4.47
N THR A 111 0.96 1.04 -3.19
CA THR A 111 0.16 1.67 -2.13
C THR A 111 1.03 2.49 -1.20
N LEU A 112 0.49 3.62 -0.73
CA LEU A 112 1.18 4.59 0.10
C LEU A 112 0.25 5.07 1.25
N TYR A 113 0.79 5.11 2.46
CA TYR A 113 0.26 5.91 3.56
C TYR A 113 1.42 6.56 4.30
N LEU A 114 2.02 7.54 3.64
CA LEU A 114 3.25 8.20 4.07
C LEU A 114 3.03 9.70 4.20
N TYR A 115 3.86 10.37 5.00
CA TYR A 115 3.82 11.83 5.10
C TYR A 115 4.06 12.53 3.75
N PRO A 116 3.49 13.72 3.52
CA PRO A 116 3.59 14.44 2.25
C PRO A 116 5.03 14.64 1.74
N ALA A 117 5.98 14.87 2.66
CA ALA A 117 7.39 15.03 2.30
C ALA A 117 8.00 13.75 1.72
N MET A 118 7.59 12.58 2.24
CA MET A 118 8.04 11.27 1.76
C MET A 118 7.45 10.97 0.38
N ASN A 119 6.14 11.20 0.20
CA ASN A 119 5.47 11.05 -1.09
C ASN A 119 6.12 11.94 -2.16
N ARG A 120 6.44 13.20 -1.83
CA ARG A 120 7.14 14.11 -2.74
C ARG A 120 8.53 13.59 -3.13
N LYS A 121 9.27 13.04 -2.17
CA LYS A 121 10.60 12.43 -2.42
C LYS A 121 10.52 11.19 -3.30
N LEU A 122 9.45 10.39 -3.19
CA LEU A 122 9.22 9.20 -4.01
C LEU A 122 8.74 9.53 -5.44
N ALA A 123 8.07 10.67 -5.63
CA ALA A 123 7.42 11.01 -6.89
C ALA A 123 8.28 10.79 -8.15
N PRO A 124 9.55 11.24 -8.22
CA PRO A 124 10.37 11.03 -9.40
C PRO A 124 10.58 9.54 -9.72
N ARG A 125 10.80 8.71 -8.70
CA ARG A 125 10.99 7.27 -8.85
C ARG A 125 9.71 6.58 -9.32
N LEU A 126 8.56 6.92 -8.72
CA LEU A 126 7.26 6.37 -9.11
C LEU A 126 6.95 6.66 -10.59
N LEU A 127 7.31 7.85 -11.07
CA LEU A 127 7.09 8.25 -12.46
C LEU A 127 8.04 7.60 -13.47
N THR A 128 9.27 7.30 -13.07
CA THR A 128 10.32 6.86 -13.99
C THR A 128 10.62 5.37 -13.93
N GLU A 129 10.37 4.72 -12.79
CA GLU A 129 10.71 3.32 -12.57
C GLU A 129 9.51 2.39 -12.78
N LEU A 130 8.29 2.86 -12.52
CA LEU A 130 7.08 2.08 -12.77
C LEU A 130 6.75 2.02 -14.27
N LYS A 131 6.19 0.90 -14.68
CA LYS A 131 5.72 0.72 -16.07
C LYS A 131 4.49 1.59 -16.33
N PRO A 132 4.33 2.11 -17.55
CA PRO A 132 3.09 2.74 -17.97
C PRO A 132 1.88 1.87 -17.70
N GLY A 133 0.82 2.46 -17.16
CA GLY A 133 -0.38 1.74 -16.74
C GLY A 133 -0.32 1.15 -15.33
N ALA A 134 0.81 1.19 -14.63
CA ALA A 134 0.85 0.89 -13.20
C ALA A 134 -0.03 1.88 -12.43
N ARG A 135 -0.69 1.39 -11.38
CA ARG A 135 -1.57 2.21 -10.55
C ARG A 135 -0.89 2.54 -9.23
N ILE A 136 -1.07 3.77 -8.76
CA ILE A 136 -0.60 4.21 -7.46
C ILE A 136 -1.81 4.64 -6.65
N VAL A 137 -1.93 4.17 -5.42
CA VAL A 137 -3.02 4.53 -4.52
C VAL A 137 -2.44 5.05 -3.21
N SER A 138 -2.81 6.26 -2.83
CA SER A 138 -2.37 6.86 -1.58
C SER A 138 -3.54 7.15 -0.66
N HIS A 139 -3.39 6.76 0.60
CA HIS A 139 -4.29 7.12 1.67
C HIS A 139 -3.91 8.51 2.20
N GLU A 140 -4.88 9.41 2.32
CA GLU A 140 -4.82 10.81 2.77
C GLU A 140 -4.03 11.74 1.84
N TYR A 141 -2.76 11.47 1.56
CA TYR A 141 -1.84 12.47 1.03
C TYR A 141 -1.56 12.31 -0.46
N GLY A 142 -1.40 13.45 -1.14
CA GLY A 142 -1.00 13.50 -2.54
C GLY A 142 0.48 13.16 -2.78
N ILE A 143 0.86 13.09 -4.05
CA ILE A 143 2.23 12.83 -4.50
C ILE A 143 2.80 14.14 -5.09
N GLY A 144 3.33 15.00 -4.22
CA GLY A 144 3.84 16.31 -4.64
C GLY A 144 2.79 17.11 -5.42
N ASP A 145 3.19 17.65 -6.58
CA ASP A 145 2.32 18.44 -7.45
C ASP A 145 1.63 17.59 -8.54
N TRP A 146 1.80 16.27 -8.52
CA TRP A 146 1.14 15.36 -9.46
C TRP A 146 -0.34 15.20 -9.08
N PRO A 147 -1.28 15.75 -9.89
CA PRO A 147 -2.70 15.64 -9.58
C PRO A 147 -3.16 14.19 -9.74
N PRO A 148 -4.00 13.68 -8.83
CA PRO A 148 -4.58 12.36 -8.97
C PRO A 148 -5.57 12.29 -10.14
N ASP A 149 -5.65 11.14 -10.79
CA ASP A 149 -6.67 10.84 -11.80
C ASP A 149 -8.05 10.69 -11.17
N HIS A 150 -8.09 10.23 -9.90
CA HIS A 150 -9.32 10.08 -9.12
C HIS A 150 -9.05 10.31 -7.65
N THR A 151 -10.00 10.94 -6.96
CA THR A 151 -10.02 11.10 -5.50
C THR A 151 -11.39 10.68 -4.97
N GLU A 152 -11.41 9.91 -3.91
CA GLU A 152 -12.61 9.52 -3.20
C GLU A 152 -12.47 9.81 -1.70
N GLU A 153 -13.55 10.25 -1.06
CA GLU A 153 -13.63 10.38 0.38
C GLU A 153 -14.64 9.38 0.96
N MET A 154 -14.28 8.76 2.07
CA MET A 154 -15.17 7.85 2.80
C MET A 154 -15.09 8.10 4.29
N VAL A 155 -16.12 7.69 5.02
CA VAL A 155 -16.16 7.80 6.48
C VAL A 155 -16.09 6.40 7.09
N VAL A 156 -15.14 6.17 7.97
CA VAL A 156 -14.97 4.91 8.72
C VAL A 156 -14.89 5.24 10.20
N ASN A 157 -15.77 4.67 11.01
CA ASN A 157 -15.84 4.92 12.46
C ASN A 157 -15.97 6.41 12.85
N GLY A 158 -16.61 7.22 12.00
CA GLY A 158 -16.78 8.67 12.21
C GLY A 158 -15.61 9.53 11.74
N GLU A 159 -14.52 8.94 11.30
CA GLU A 159 -13.35 9.63 10.74
C GLU A 159 -13.41 9.65 9.21
N ARG A 160 -13.01 10.79 8.63
CA ARG A 160 -12.97 10.97 7.18
C ARG A 160 -11.63 10.50 6.66
N HIS A 161 -11.65 9.72 5.59
CA HIS A 161 -10.48 9.20 4.88
C HIS A 161 -10.55 9.59 3.42
N ARG A 162 -9.41 10.02 2.87
CA ARG A 162 -9.25 10.35 1.46
C ARG A 162 -8.39 9.30 0.77
N ILE A 163 -8.82 8.85 -0.41
CA ILE A 163 -8.08 7.92 -1.25
C ILE A 163 -7.82 8.59 -2.58
N ASN A 164 -6.56 8.67 -2.96
CA ASN A 164 -6.12 9.26 -4.23
C ASN A 164 -5.53 8.17 -5.12
N VAL A 165 -5.87 8.19 -6.41
CA VAL A 165 -5.43 7.19 -7.39
C VAL A 165 -4.77 7.87 -8.58
N TRP A 166 -3.65 7.32 -9.01
CA TRP A 166 -2.92 7.72 -10.22
C TRP A 166 -2.69 6.50 -11.10
N THR A 167 -2.64 6.73 -12.41
CA THR A 167 -2.13 5.79 -13.39
C THR A 167 -0.85 6.35 -13.97
N VAL A 168 0.22 5.57 -13.95
CA VAL A 168 1.50 5.99 -14.55
C VAL A 168 1.30 6.22 -16.05
N PRO A 169 1.57 7.44 -16.55
CA PRO A 169 1.33 7.78 -17.93
C PRO A 169 2.33 7.10 -18.90
N PRO A 170 1.98 6.96 -20.17
CA PRO A 170 2.93 6.54 -21.18
C PRO A 170 4.05 7.58 -21.37
N PRO A 171 5.22 7.17 -21.88
CA PRO A 171 6.29 8.10 -22.21
C PRO A 171 5.81 9.21 -23.16
N GLY A 172 6.14 10.47 -22.82
CA GLY A 172 5.74 11.63 -23.64
C GLY A 172 4.37 12.23 -23.31
N ASP A 173 3.66 11.71 -22.33
CA ASP A 173 2.43 12.33 -21.84
C ASP A 173 2.73 13.73 -21.26
N PRO A 174 1.98 14.78 -21.67
CA PRO A 174 2.21 16.16 -21.23
C PRO A 174 1.74 16.44 -19.79
N ARG A 175 1.13 15.49 -19.10
CA ARG A 175 0.74 15.70 -17.69
C ARG A 175 1.92 16.09 -16.84
N PRO A 176 1.76 16.98 -15.82
CA PRO A 176 2.86 17.46 -14.99
C PRO A 176 3.63 16.29 -14.36
N LYS A 177 4.94 16.34 -14.49
CA LYS A 177 5.87 15.39 -13.87
C LYS A 177 6.28 15.91 -12.49
#